data_b04f973af8c61295e546fc430492b216
#
_entry.id   b04f973af8c61295e546fc430492b216
#
_cell.length_a   1.000
_cell.length_b   1.000
_cell.length_c   1.000
_cell.angle_alpha   90.00
_cell.angle_beta   90.00
_cell.angle_gamma   90.00
#
_symmetry.space_group_name_H-M   'P 1'
#
loop_
_entity.id
_entity.type
_entity.pdbx_description
1 polymer ?
#
loop_
_entity_poly.entity_id
_entity_poly.type
_entity_poly.pdbx_seq_one_letter_code
_entity_poly.pdbx_strand_id
1 'polypeptide(L)'
;MFGRRRAAGAIGRRGLIALGLACLCAPLALTAVAWQGQAWQPGVTWSDGRQVDWRASPARGCDGSNVELRLINASQSSGDASLKDITFQCVRGTAPFIAPARNVGPITPGGSFAAPVINCACAERGGVLSLISIGVELQRNGPGSETLSNGCTYTGDFLQGQRQGRGVYACPNGYIYEGGYEAGQLNGRGSETLPSGERYEGDFVMGVRTGSGRMTFPDGSVYEGGYLNGQRSGEGTQRFADGAAYTGEWRNDRRNGHGVYTSGDGNWTFDGQWVDDKREGQGRMTEISGAYTYIGPYVNDQRHGPATVQFGDGRIFRGPFVNDVQTGPGELTFSDGRRITGEFLDHRPHGQAVEQSSSGTLNGVWSNGVLNGKVRVTYAAGGSFEGLYKDNKRNGPGTDVLTDGSREECNWINDVRQTPCVRITPEGKRIEYRPPGGRRG
;
A
#
# COMPACT_ATOMS: atom_id res chain seq x y z
N MET A 1 -2.16 -2.51 -31.61
CA MET A 1 -2.21 -3.87 -32.20
C MET A 1 -2.59 -4.83 -31.10
N PHE A 2 -3.80 -5.33 -31.17
CA PHE A 2 -4.41 -6.18 -30.15
C PHE A 2 -3.97 -7.63 -30.33
N GLY A 3 -3.38 -8.22 -29.30
CA GLY A 3 -3.10 -9.66 -29.22
C GLY A 3 -3.87 -10.27 -28.07
N ARG A 4 -5.07 -10.77 -28.32
CA ARG A 4 -5.82 -11.62 -27.37
C ARG A 4 -5.07 -12.94 -27.19
N ARG A 5 -4.61 -13.23 -26.00
CA ARG A 5 -4.28 -14.60 -25.58
C ARG A 5 -5.45 -15.16 -24.77
N ARG A 6 -6.05 -16.20 -25.34
CA ARG A 6 -7.09 -17.02 -24.71
C ARG A 6 -6.49 -17.78 -23.53
N ALA A 7 -7.20 -17.75 -22.40
CA ALA A 7 -6.94 -18.64 -21.29
C ALA A 7 -7.21 -20.08 -21.73
N ALA A 8 -6.20 -20.95 -21.57
CA ALA A 8 -6.36 -22.38 -21.77
C ALA A 8 -7.07 -22.96 -20.55
N GLY A 9 -8.30 -23.40 -20.75
CA GLY A 9 -9.07 -24.15 -19.76
C GLY A 9 -8.37 -25.45 -19.40
N ALA A 10 -8.43 -25.81 -18.13
CA ALA A 10 -7.97 -27.09 -17.62
C ALA A 10 -8.70 -28.23 -18.35
N ILE A 11 -7.96 -28.98 -19.14
CA ILE A 11 -8.46 -30.19 -19.79
C ILE A 11 -8.51 -31.28 -18.73
N GLY A 12 -9.72 -31.57 -18.26
CA GLY A 12 -9.96 -32.78 -17.49
C GLY A 12 -9.58 -34.00 -18.33
N ARG A 13 -8.65 -34.81 -17.83
CA ARG A 13 -8.26 -36.07 -18.51
C ARG A 13 -9.48 -36.96 -18.62
N ARG A 14 -10.07 -37.03 -19.82
CA ARG A 14 -11.01 -38.04 -20.21
C ARG A 14 -10.20 -39.28 -20.56
N GLY A 15 -10.20 -40.27 -19.67
CA GLY A 15 -9.67 -41.58 -20.00
C GLY A 15 -10.67 -42.36 -20.83
N LEU A 16 -10.54 -42.32 -22.15
CA LEU A 16 -11.23 -43.32 -23.02
C LEU A 16 -10.43 -44.61 -22.92
N ILE A 17 -10.99 -45.64 -22.31
CA ILE A 17 -10.47 -46.99 -22.40
C ILE A 17 -11.44 -47.79 -23.28
N ALA A 18 -11.02 -48.04 -24.51
CA ALA A 18 -11.66 -49.01 -25.38
C ALA A 18 -11.20 -50.41 -24.98
N LEU A 19 -12.07 -51.19 -24.38
CA LEU A 19 -11.84 -52.64 -24.15
C LEU A 19 -12.22 -53.40 -25.40
N GLY A 20 -11.21 -53.82 -26.21
CA GLY A 20 -11.38 -54.77 -27.26
C GLY A 20 -11.49 -56.20 -26.67
N LEU A 21 -12.66 -56.77 -26.70
CA LEU A 21 -12.83 -58.21 -26.50
C LEU A 21 -12.77 -58.89 -27.86
N ALA A 22 -11.72 -59.73 -27.98
CA ALA A 22 -11.60 -60.65 -29.12
C ALA A 22 -12.75 -61.70 -29.08
N CYS A 23 -13.52 -61.76 -30.16
CA CYS A 23 -14.50 -62.82 -30.38
C CYS A 23 -13.82 -64.17 -30.58
N LEU A 24 -14.02 -65.09 -29.68
CA LEU A 24 -13.90 -66.52 -29.96
C LEU A 24 -15.31 -67.08 -30.17
N CYS A 25 -15.69 -67.33 -31.43
CA CYS A 25 -16.91 -68.03 -31.78
C CYS A 25 -16.73 -69.52 -31.57
N ALA A 26 -17.46 -70.12 -30.64
CA ALA A 26 -17.81 -71.55 -30.65
C ALA A 26 -19.32 -71.67 -30.32
N PRO A 27 -20.06 -72.53 -31.02
CA PRO A 27 -21.51 -72.71 -30.77
C PRO A 27 -21.67 -73.70 -29.61
N LEU A 28 -22.22 -73.21 -28.52
CA LEU A 28 -22.66 -74.05 -27.41
C LEU A 28 -24.15 -73.80 -27.12
N ALA A 29 -24.84 -75.01 -27.05
CA ALA A 29 -26.24 -75.19 -26.85
C ALA A 29 -26.86 -74.37 -25.71
N LEU A 30 -28.12 -73.96 -25.96
CA LEU A 30 -28.97 -73.37 -24.94
C LEU A 30 -29.20 -74.34 -23.78
N THR A 31 -28.68 -74.03 -22.63
CA THR A 31 -29.25 -74.44 -21.36
C THR A 31 -29.71 -73.20 -20.64
N ALA A 32 -31.02 -73.21 -20.28
CA ALA A 32 -31.59 -72.17 -19.45
C ALA A 32 -30.85 -72.13 -18.10
N VAL A 33 -29.93 -71.17 -17.94
CA VAL A 33 -29.27 -70.92 -16.67
C VAL A 33 -30.24 -70.10 -15.84
N ALA A 34 -30.71 -70.71 -14.73
CA ALA A 34 -31.45 -70.05 -13.69
C ALA A 34 -30.62 -68.84 -13.17
N TRP A 35 -31.14 -67.66 -13.28
CA TRP A 35 -30.54 -66.43 -12.78
C TRP A 35 -30.51 -66.48 -11.24
N GLN A 36 -29.41 -66.96 -10.69
CA GLN A 36 -29.04 -66.68 -9.30
C GLN A 36 -28.34 -65.34 -9.33
N GLY A 37 -28.69 -64.42 -8.42
CA GLY A 37 -28.18 -63.06 -8.37
C GLY A 37 -26.71 -63.00 -8.71
N GLN A 38 -26.39 -62.34 -9.81
CA GLN A 38 -25.05 -62.30 -10.33
C GLN A 38 -24.14 -61.51 -9.41
N ALA A 39 -22.94 -62.04 -9.21
CA ALA A 39 -21.86 -61.31 -8.51
C ALA A 39 -21.53 -60.02 -9.24
N TRP A 40 -21.06 -59.05 -8.53
CA TRP A 40 -20.54 -57.81 -9.09
C TRP A 40 -19.39 -58.14 -10.06
N GLN A 41 -19.45 -57.54 -11.22
CA GLN A 41 -18.39 -57.68 -12.23
C GLN A 41 -17.47 -56.45 -12.11
N PRO A 42 -16.14 -56.67 -12.17
CA PRO A 42 -15.22 -55.56 -12.19
C PRO A 42 -15.37 -54.78 -13.51
N GLY A 43 -15.64 -53.52 -13.44
CA GLY A 43 -15.78 -52.61 -14.59
C GLY A 43 -14.48 -51.92 -14.91
N VAL A 44 -14.12 -50.93 -14.14
CA VAL A 44 -12.91 -50.10 -14.33
C VAL A 44 -12.23 -49.89 -12.97
N THR A 45 -10.93 -50.09 -12.97
CA THR A 45 -10.09 -49.78 -11.80
C THR A 45 -9.10 -48.65 -12.19
N TRP A 46 -9.01 -47.61 -11.40
CA TRP A 46 -8.04 -46.52 -11.59
C TRP A 46 -6.75 -46.81 -10.81
N SER A 47 -5.67 -46.17 -11.23
CA SER A 47 -4.34 -46.33 -10.63
C SER A 47 -4.26 -45.93 -9.15
N ASP A 48 -5.22 -45.16 -8.68
CA ASP A 48 -5.34 -44.72 -7.29
C ASP A 48 -6.22 -45.63 -6.42
N GLY A 49 -6.60 -46.80 -6.95
CA GLY A 49 -7.36 -47.81 -6.21
C GLY A 49 -8.87 -47.66 -6.25
N ARG A 50 -9.41 -46.65 -6.95
CA ARG A 50 -10.84 -46.56 -7.15
C ARG A 50 -11.33 -47.58 -8.15
N GLN A 51 -12.53 -48.11 -7.93
CA GLN A 51 -13.11 -49.13 -8.76
C GLN A 51 -14.59 -48.92 -8.98
N VAL A 52 -15.09 -49.14 -10.18
CA VAL A 52 -16.52 -49.25 -10.48
C VAL A 52 -16.83 -50.65 -10.88
N ASP A 53 -17.72 -51.30 -10.15
CA ASP A 53 -18.28 -52.59 -10.46
C ASP A 53 -19.68 -52.43 -10.98
N TRP A 54 -20.14 -53.38 -11.75
CA TRP A 54 -21.51 -53.42 -12.25
C TRP A 54 -22.12 -54.80 -12.08
N ARG A 55 -23.45 -54.85 -11.98
CA ARG A 55 -24.19 -56.09 -12.06
C ARG A 55 -25.52 -55.83 -12.75
N ALA A 56 -26.03 -56.81 -13.46
CA ALA A 56 -27.35 -56.83 -14.01
C ALA A 56 -28.26 -57.72 -13.17
N SER A 57 -29.45 -57.25 -12.83
CA SER A 57 -30.46 -58.04 -12.13
C SER A 57 -31.75 -58.00 -12.90
N PRO A 58 -32.53 -59.14 -12.98
CA PRO A 58 -33.82 -59.14 -13.61
C PRO A 58 -34.83 -58.28 -12.80
N ALA A 59 -35.57 -57.44 -13.49
CA ALA A 59 -36.66 -56.71 -12.86
C ALA A 59 -37.85 -57.63 -12.58
N ARG A 60 -38.41 -57.62 -11.39
CA ARG A 60 -39.63 -58.35 -11.07
C ARG A 60 -40.80 -57.82 -11.89
N GLY A 61 -41.29 -58.64 -12.82
CA GLY A 61 -42.54 -58.37 -13.54
C GLY A 61 -42.49 -57.65 -14.87
N CYS A 62 -41.28 -57.38 -15.41
CA CYS A 62 -41.05 -56.85 -16.76
C CYS A 62 -39.94 -57.65 -17.44
N ASP A 63 -39.97 -57.75 -18.74
CA ASP A 63 -38.87 -58.36 -19.55
C ASP A 63 -37.62 -57.46 -19.60
N GLY A 64 -37.36 -56.69 -18.56
CA GLY A 64 -36.27 -55.76 -18.48
C GLY A 64 -35.22 -56.15 -17.42
N SER A 65 -33.93 -55.92 -17.72
CA SER A 65 -32.85 -56.00 -16.75
C SER A 65 -32.52 -54.63 -16.16
N ASN A 66 -32.45 -54.55 -14.85
CA ASN A 66 -31.90 -53.37 -14.20
C ASN A 66 -30.39 -53.54 -14.13
N VAL A 67 -29.68 -52.49 -14.46
CA VAL A 67 -28.24 -52.40 -14.24
C VAL A 67 -27.98 -51.61 -12.99
N GLU A 68 -27.28 -52.19 -12.07
CA GLU A 68 -26.81 -51.54 -10.88
C GLU A 68 -25.32 -51.28 -11.00
N LEU A 69 -24.92 -50.07 -10.69
CA LEU A 69 -23.51 -49.67 -10.59
C LEU A 69 -23.14 -49.52 -9.12
N ARG A 70 -21.99 -50.09 -8.78
CA ARG A 70 -21.37 -49.89 -7.47
C ARG A 70 -20.06 -49.16 -7.66
N LEU A 71 -19.95 -47.99 -7.10
CA LEU A 71 -18.70 -47.28 -7.00
C LEU A 71 -18.05 -47.58 -5.67
N ILE A 72 -16.79 -48.04 -5.71
CA ILE A 72 -15.95 -48.28 -4.56
C ILE A 72 -14.88 -47.18 -4.56
N ASN A 73 -14.89 -46.32 -3.60
CA ASN A 73 -13.83 -45.33 -3.38
C ASN A 73 -12.81 -45.95 -2.43
N ALA A 74 -11.84 -46.71 -2.96
CA ALA A 74 -10.75 -47.29 -2.21
C ALA A 74 -9.54 -46.34 -2.06
N SER A 75 -9.66 -45.09 -2.55
CA SER A 75 -8.60 -44.10 -2.39
C SER A 75 -8.44 -43.71 -0.94
N GLN A 76 -7.19 -43.61 -0.46
CA GLN A 76 -6.89 -43.08 0.86
C GLN A 76 -6.97 -41.54 0.93
N SER A 77 -7.22 -40.89 -0.22
CA SER A 77 -7.41 -39.44 -0.30
C SER A 77 -8.86 -39.08 -0.01
N SER A 78 -9.06 -38.08 0.84
CA SER A 78 -10.36 -37.51 1.19
C SER A 78 -10.99 -36.78 -0.02
N GLY A 79 -11.72 -37.48 -0.83
CA GLY A 79 -12.41 -36.89 -1.98
C GLY A 79 -13.68 -37.66 -2.29
N ASP A 80 -14.79 -36.95 -2.55
CA ASP A 80 -16.01 -37.55 -3.01
C ASP A 80 -15.93 -37.84 -4.49
N ALA A 81 -16.44 -39.01 -4.89
CA ALA A 81 -16.52 -39.43 -6.29
C ALA A 81 -17.96 -39.33 -6.79
N SER A 82 -18.17 -38.75 -7.95
CA SER A 82 -19.45 -38.74 -8.63
C SER A 82 -19.36 -39.45 -9.99
N LEU A 83 -20.44 -40.13 -10.39
CA LEU A 83 -20.56 -40.78 -11.68
C LEU A 83 -21.18 -39.82 -12.67
N LYS A 84 -20.53 -39.58 -13.80
CA LYS A 84 -21.03 -38.80 -14.93
C LYS A 84 -20.88 -39.55 -16.24
N ASP A 85 -21.70 -39.21 -17.22
CA ASP A 85 -21.59 -39.67 -18.62
C ASP A 85 -21.53 -41.21 -18.77
N ILE A 86 -22.43 -41.94 -18.12
CA ILE A 86 -22.49 -43.38 -18.20
C ILE A 86 -23.13 -43.78 -19.53
N THR A 87 -22.40 -44.54 -20.36
CA THR A 87 -22.91 -44.99 -21.66
C THR A 87 -22.95 -46.51 -21.72
N PHE A 88 -24.10 -47.06 -22.00
CA PHE A 88 -24.28 -48.49 -22.22
C PHE A 88 -24.65 -48.77 -23.66
N GLN A 89 -24.20 -49.90 -24.18
CA GLN A 89 -24.62 -50.42 -25.49
C GLN A 89 -25.28 -51.75 -25.31
N CYS A 90 -26.49 -51.90 -25.91
CA CYS A 90 -27.14 -53.18 -26.04
C CYS A 90 -26.68 -53.85 -27.34
N VAL A 91 -26.07 -55.04 -27.23
CA VAL A 91 -25.60 -55.81 -28.41
C VAL A 91 -26.74 -56.65 -28.98
N ARG A 92 -27.57 -56.05 -29.72
CA ARG A 92 -28.32 -56.52 -30.88
C ARG A 92 -28.96 -55.34 -31.59
N GLY A 93 -28.16 -54.84 -32.55
CA GLY A 93 -28.66 -53.87 -33.54
C GLY A 93 -29.23 -52.60 -33.02
N THR A 94 -28.49 -51.50 -33.19
CA THR A 94 -28.86 -50.11 -33.20
C THR A 94 -28.48 -49.30 -31.97
N ALA A 95 -27.80 -48.21 -32.24
CA ALA A 95 -27.50 -47.00 -31.48
C ALA A 95 -27.23 -47.13 -29.97
N PRO A 96 -26.11 -46.57 -29.48
CA PRO A 96 -25.80 -46.53 -28.06
C PRO A 96 -26.85 -45.73 -27.29
N PHE A 97 -27.35 -46.28 -26.20
CA PHE A 97 -28.24 -45.60 -25.31
C PHE A 97 -27.41 -44.80 -24.29
N ILE A 98 -27.55 -43.49 -24.32
CA ILE A 98 -26.90 -42.58 -23.34
C ILE A 98 -27.89 -42.37 -22.19
N ALA A 99 -27.57 -42.90 -21.02
CA ALA A 99 -28.33 -42.57 -19.82
C ALA A 99 -28.04 -41.11 -19.39
N PRO A 100 -29.08 -40.32 -19.07
CA PRO A 100 -28.84 -38.98 -18.53
C PRO A 100 -28.08 -39.08 -17.22
N ALA A 101 -27.05 -38.26 -17.09
CA ALA A 101 -26.24 -38.16 -15.88
C ALA A 101 -27.13 -37.90 -14.66
N ARG A 102 -27.15 -38.82 -13.70
CA ARG A 102 -27.68 -38.54 -12.36
C ARG A 102 -26.48 -38.28 -11.45
N ASN A 103 -26.51 -37.11 -10.81
CA ASN A 103 -25.59 -36.83 -9.73
C ASN A 103 -25.81 -37.87 -8.62
N VAL A 104 -24.90 -38.79 -8.51
CA VAL A 104 -24.82 -39.68 -7.37
C VAL A 104 -24.07 -38.90 -6.30
N GLY A 105 -24.70 -38.68 -5.15
CA GLY A 105 -24.15 -37.91 -4.04
C GLY A 105 -22.80 -38.38 -3.58
N PRO A 106 -22.15 -37.59 -2.69
CA PRO A 106 -20.77 -37.82 -2.27
C PRO A 106 -20.60 -39.22 -1.66
N ILE A 107 -19.59 -39.96 -2.17
CA ILE A 107 -19.15 -41.24 -1.61
C ILE A 107 -17.88 -41.00 -0.85
N THR A 108 -17.92 -41.12 0.46
CA THR A 108 -16.74 -40.97 1.32
C THR A 108 -15.69 -42.06 1.06
N PRO A 109 -14.41 -41.81 1.37
CA PRO A 109 -13.37 -42.83 1.29
C PRO A 109 -13.75 -44.10 2.06
N GLY A 110 -13.56 -45.26 1.43
CA GLY A 110 -13.99 -46.56 1.99
C GLY A 110 -15.49 -46.84 1.88
N GLY A 111 -16.31 -45.92 1.43
CA GLY A 111 -17.73 -46.09 1.19
C GLY A 111 -18.03 -46.71 -0.16
N SER A 112 -19.17 -47.37 -0.29
CA SER A 112 -19.71 -47.86 -1.54
C SER A 112 -21.15 -47.38 -1.70
N PHE A 113 -21.54 -47.04 -2.94
CA PHE A 113 -22.88 -46.66 -3.30
C PHE A 113 -23.38 -47.57 -4.41
N ALA A 114 -24.58 -48.10 -4.30
CA ALA A 114 -25.24 -48.87 -5.34
C ALA A 114 -26.60 -48.20 -5.66
N ALA A 115 -26.77 -47.78 -6.87
CA ALA A 115 -28.05 -47.24 -7.34
C ALA A 115 -28.53 -47.99 -8.60
N PRO A 116 -29.82 -48.21 -8.75
CA PRO A 116 -30.37 -48.63 -10.04
C PRO A 116 -30.22 -47.47 -11.02
N VAL A 117 -29.43 -47.68 -12.07
CA VAL A 117 -29.08 -46.60 -13.00
C VAL A 117 -29.93 -46.61 -14.25
N ILE A 118 -30.42 -47.80 -14.68
CA ILE A 118 -31.16 -47.89 -15.93
C ILE A 118 -32.21 -48.99 -15.85
N ASN A 119 -33.42 -48.63 -16.29
CA ASN A 119 -34.40 -49.58 -16.76
C ASN A 119 -34.17 -49.69 -18.28
N CYS A 120 -33.41 -50.69 -18.73
CA CYS A 120 -33.44 -51.05 -20.12
C CYS A 120 -34.82 -51.70 -20.35
N ALA A 121 -35.77 -50.95 -20.91
CA ALA A 121 -36.93 -51.57 -21.53
C ALA A 121 -36.38 -52.56 -22.58
N CYS A 122 -36.30 -53.82 -22.23
CA CYS A 122 -35.86 -54.86 -23.14
C CYS A 122 -36.88 -55.03 -24.23
N ALA A 123 -36.68 -54.37 -25.30
CA ALA A 123 -37.11 -54.88 -26.58
C ALA A 123 -36.08 -55.94 -26.98
N GLU A 124 -36.49 -57.18 -26.89
CA GLU A 124 -35.86 -58.32 -27.50
C GLU A 124 -35.02 -59.23 -26.60
N ARG A 125 -35.46 -60.46 -26.50
CA ARG A 125 -34.85 -61.59 -25.84
C ARG A 125 -33.45 -61.90 -26.40
N GLY A 126 -32.47 -61.91 -25.55
CA GLY A 126 -31.15 -62.41 -25.86
C GLY A 126 -30.06 -61.37 -26.19
N GLY A 127 -30.24 -60.10 -25.82
CA GLY A 127 -29.20 -59.07 -25.92
C GLY A 127 -28.18 -59.14 -24.78
N VAL A 128 -26.94 -58.88 -25.07
CA VAL A 128 -25.85 -58.69 -24.08
C VAL A 128 -25.68 -57.21 -23.85
N LEU A 129 -25.77 -56.77 -22.60
CA LEU A 129 -25.50 -55.42 -22.24
C LEU A 129 -24.00 -55.24 -21.98
N SER A 130 -23.38 -54.30 -22.63
CA SER A 130 -21.98 -53.97 -22.38
C SER A 130 -21.85 -52.50 -21.96
N LEU A 131 -21.01 -52.26 -20.99
CA LEU A 131 -20.62 -50.92 -20.55
C LEU A 131 -19.55 -50.41 -21.50
N ILE A 132 -19.79 -49.28 -22.16
CA ILE A 132 -18.86 -48.70 -23.12
C ILE A 132 -17.98 -47.63 -22.49
N SER A 133 -18.54 -46.77 -21.68
CA SER A 133 -17.77 -45.74 -20.99
C SER A 133 -18.43 -45.29 -19.68
N ILE A 134 -17.65 -44.93 -18.73
CA ILE A 134 -18.04 -44.24 -17.48
C ILE A 134 -17.11 -43.07 -17.26
N GLY A 135 -17.66 -41.88 -17.15
CA GLY A 135 -16.96 -40.71 -16.62
C GLY A 135 -17.04 -40.70 -15.09
N VAL A 136 -15.94 -40.62 -14.41
CA VAL A 136 -15.90 -40.36 -12.97
C VAL A 136 -15.30 -39.01 -12.76
N GLU A 137 -16.09 -38.11 -12.21
CA GLU A 137 -15.61 -36.82 -11.76
C GLU A 137 -15.39 -36.90 -10.26
N LEU A 138 -14.16 -36.60 -9.87
CA LEU A 138 -13.78 -36.46 -8.46
C LEU A 138 -14.04 -35.05 -8.03
N GLN A 139 -14.94 -34.88 -7.12
CA GLN A 139 -15.08 -33.68 -6.33
C GLN A 139 -14.39 -33.92 -4.98
N ARG A 140 -13.24 -33.28 -4.79
CA ARG A 140 -12.54 -33.32 -3.51
C ARG A 140 -13.34 -32.54 -2.49
N ASN A 141 -13.68 -33.16 -1.36
CA ASN A 141 -14.25 -32.47 -0.20
C ASN A 141 -13.48 -32.85 1.05
N GLY A 142 -13.33 -31.90 1.99
CA GLY A 142 -12.60 -32.06 3.23
C GLY A 142 -11.07 -31.85 3.06
N PRO A 143 -10.29 -32.19 4.11
CA PRO A 143 -8.85 -31.95 4.12
C PRO A 143 -8.12 -32.81 3.05
N GLY A 144 -7.10 -32.22 2.43
CA GLY A 144 -6.33 -32.89 1.40
C GLY A 144 -5.09 -32.11 0.99
N SER A 145 -4.32 -32.68 0.08
CA SER A 145 -3.15 -32.03 -0.53
C SER A 145 -3.13 -32.23 -2.04
N GLU A 146 -2.56 -31.27 -2.74
CA GLU A 146 -2.30 -31.39 -4.18
C GLU A 146 -0.95 -30.79 -4.53
N THR A 147 -0.32 -31.34 -5.55
CA THR A 147 0.89 -30.77 -6.17
C THR A 147 0.53 -30.35 -7.59
N LEU A 148 0.81 -29.10 -7.91
CA LEU A 148 0.55 -28.52 -9.22
C LEU A 148 1.73 -28.78 -10.16
N SER A 149 1.50 -28.62 -11.47
CA SER A 149 2.51 -28.85 -12.52
C SER A 149 3.72 -27.91 -12.41
N ASN A 150 3.60 -26.76 -11.75
CA ASN A 150 4.69 -25.83 -11.48
C ASN A 150 5.49 -26.16 -10.20
N GLY A 151 5.17 -27.29 -9.55
CA GLY A 151 5.82 -27.72 -8.32
C GLY A 151 5.27 -27.09 -7.04
N CYS A 152 4.30 -26.19 -7.13
CA CYS A 152 3.63 -25.67 -5.94
C CYS A 152 2.74 -26.73 -5.28
N THR A 153 2.63 -26.70 -3.98
CA THR A 153 1.78 -27.59 -3.19
C THR A 153 0.70 -26.81 -2.49
N TYR A 154 -0.49 -27.39 -2.39
CA TYR A 154 -1.53 -26.92 -1.50
C TYR A 154 -1.86 -28.02 -0.51
N THR A 155 -2.03 -27.67 0.76
CA THR A 155 -2.54 -28.52 1.82
C THR A 155 -3.59 -27.77 2.61
N GLY A 156 -4.81 -28.30 2.65
CA GLY A 156 -5.94 -27.63 3.28
C GLY A 156 -7.27 -28.26 2.91
N ASP A 157 -8.33 -27.52 3.16
CA ASP A 157 -9.69 -27.99 2.91
C ASP A 157 -10.11 -27.77 1.46
N PHE A 158 -10.95 -28.66 0.97
CA PHE A 158 -11.57 -28.63 -0.35
C PHE A 158 -13.10 -28.71 -0.22
N LEU A 159 -13.80 -28.05 -1.11
CA LEU A 159 -15.24 -28.20 -1.33
C LEU A 159 -15.49 -28.23 -2.84
N GLN A 160 -16.15 -29.31 -3.32
CA GLN A 160 -16.44 -29.52 -4.75
C GLN A 160 -15.20 -29.37 -5.64
N GLY A 161 -14.04 -29.86 -5.15
CA GLY A 161 -12.77 -29.81 -5.88
C GLY A 161 -12.05 -28.47 -5.82
N GLN A 162 -12.64 -27.45 -5.20
CA GLN A 162 -12.03 -26.14 -5.02
C GLN A 162 -11.44 -26.01 -3.62
N ARG A 163 -10.34 -25.27 -3.49
CA ARG A 163 -9.76 -24.90 -2.20
C ARG A 163 -10.78 -24.09 -1.42
N GLN A 164 -11.01 -24.50 -0.18
CA GLN A 164 -12.02 -23.90 0.70
C GLN A 164 -11.51 -23.91 2.13
N GLY A 165 -12.05 -23.05 3.01
CA GLY A 165 -11.69 -23.05 4.41
C GLY A 165 -10.24 -22.60 4.64
N ARG A 166 -9.47 -23.33 5.45
CA ARG A 166 -8.06 -23.00 5.72
C ARG A 166 -7.12 -23.87 4.91
N GLY A 167 -6.01 -23.25 4.48
CA GLY A 167 -4.99 -24.00 3.75
C GLY A 167 -3.64 -23.28 3.69
N VAL A 168 -2.62 -24.09 3.35
CA VAL A 168 -1.26 -23.63 3.08
C VAL A 168 -0.95 -23.90 1.62
N TYR A 169 -0.50 -22.88 0.91
CA TYR A 169 0.00 -22.97 -0.47
C TYR A 169 1.47 -22.57 -0.48
N ALA A 170 2.33 -23.45 -0.95
CA ALA A 170 3.77 -23.23 -0.97
C ALA A 170 4.37 -23.58 -2.31
N CYS A 171 5.27 -22.73 -2.80
CA CYS A 171 5.94 -22.89 -4.09
C CYS A 171 7.47 -23.02 -3.94
N PRO A 172 8.14 -23.71 -4.86
CA PRO A 172 9.60 -23.86 -4.85
C PRO A 172 10.37 -22.54 -4.94
N ASN A 173 9.74 -21.49 -5.48
CA ASN A 173 10.35 -20.15 -5.58
C ASN A 173 10.34 -19.35 -4.26
N GLY A 174 9.82 -19.95 -3.17
CA GLY A 174 9.73 -19.29 -1.87
C GLY A 174 8.40 -18.57 -1.59
N TYR A 175 7.45 -18.58 -2.54
CA TYR A 175 6.11 -18.07 -2.26
C TYR A 175 5.38 -19.00 -1.29
N ILE A 176 4.82 -18.45 -0.21
CA ILE A 176 4.01 -19.18 0.77
C ILE A 176 2.78 -18.34 1.11
N TYR A 177 1.61 -18.97 1.09
CA TYR A 177 0.40 -18.41 1.67
C TYR A 177 -0.20 -19.39 2.68
N GLU A 178 -0.58 -18.88 3.84
CA GLU A 178 -1.32 -19.60 4.87
C GLU A 178 -2.53 -18.78 5.29
N GLY A 179 -3.73 -19.29 5.07
CA GLY A 179 -4.94 -18.53 5.40
C GLY A 179 -6.21 -19.11 4.84
N GLY A 180 -7.22 -18.23 4.73
CA GLY A 180 -8.56 -18.58 4.27
C GLY A 180 -8.64 -18.72 2.75
N TYR A 181 -9.51 -19.61 2.31
CA TYR A 181 -9.87 -19.85 0.91
C TYR A 181 -11.39 -19.90 0.75
N GLU A 182 -11.87 -19.32 -0.35
CA GLU A 182 -13.24 -19.43 -0.80
C GLU A 182 -13.26 -19.59 -2.31
N ALA A 183 -13.97 -20.64 -2.80
CA ALA A 183 -14.08 -20.96 -4.22
C ALA A 183 -12.71 -20.96 -4.96
N GLY A 184 -11.68 -21.49 -4.32
CA GLY A 184 -10.33 -21.60 -4.88
C GLY A 184 -9.47 -20.35 -4.77
N GLN A 185 -9.99 -19.24 -4.25
CA GLN A 185 -9.27 -17.96 -4.12
C GLN A 185 -8.94 -17.66 -2.65
N LEU A 186 -7.88 -16.87 -2.43
CA LEU A 186 -7.53 -16.37 -1.09
C LEU A 186 -8.68 -15.50 -0.59
N ASN A 187 -9.20 -15.79 0.61
CA ASN A 187 -10.32 -15.04 1.18
C ASN A 187 -10.27 -15.08 2.71
N GLY A 188 -10.65 -13.95 3.34
CA GLY A 188 -10.52 -13.81 4.78
C GLY A 188 -9.10 -13.51 5.21
N ARG A 189 -8.75 -13.85 6.43
CA ARG A 189 -7.44 -13.53 7.00
C ARG A 189 -6.36 -14.54 6.61
N GLY A 190 -5.19 -14.04 6.24
CA GLY A 190 -4.06 -14.87 5.85
C GLY A 190 -2.71 -14.19 6.02
N SER A 191 -1.66 -15.01 5.89
CA SER A 191 -0.26 -14.62 5.84
C SER A 191 0.33 -15.02 4.50
N GLU A 192 0.99 -14.10 3.83
CA GLU A 192 1.61 -14.31 2.53
C GLU A 192 3.09 -13.92 2.61
N THR A 193 3.97 -14.81 2.19
CA THR A 193 5.40 -14.53 2.02
C THR A 193 5.70 -14.56 0.52
N LEU A 194 6.27 -13.46 0.02
CA LEU A 194 6.67 -13.33 -1.39
C LEU A 194 8.08 -13.88 -1.62
N PRO A 195 8.43 -14.27 -2.85
CA PRO A 195 9.78 -14.71 -3.19
C PRO A 195 10.88 -13.68 -2.91
N SER A 196 10.52 -12.40 -2.91
CA SER A 196 11.39 -11.27 -2.54
C SER A 196 11.71 -11.19 -1.04
N GLY A 197 10.99 -11.97 -0.21
CA GLY A 197 11.13 -11.99 1.24
C GLY A 197 10.19 -11.05 1.99
N GLU A 198 9.36 -10.30 1.30
CA GLU A 198 8.28 -9.52 1.91
C GLU A 198 7.23 -10.44 2.53
N ARG A 199 6.71 -10.06 3.69
CA ARG A 199 5.65 -10.79 4.37
C ARG A 199 4.46 -9.90 4.67
N TYR A 200 3.30 -10.30 4.14
CA TYR A 200 2.02 -9.65 4.43
C TYR A 200 1.19 -10.51 5.39
N GLU A 201 0.57 -9.88 6.36
CA GLU A 201 -0.42 -10.46 7.27
C GLU A 201 -1.65 -9.57 7.30
N GLY A 202 -2.79 -10.06 6.82
CA GLY A 202 -3.99 -9.23 6.74
C GLY A 202 -5.14 -9.90 6.02
N ASP A 203 -6.08 -9.06 5.55
CA ASP A 203 -7.31 -9.50 4.94
C ASP A 203 -7.18 -9.64 3.42
N PHE A 204 -7.85 -10.64 2.87
CA PHE A 204 -7.94 -10.93 1.44
C PHE A 204 -9.40 -11.06 1.00
N VAL A 205 -9.72 -10.56 -0.17
CA VAL A 205 -10.98 -10.79 -0.87
C VAL A 205 -10.67 -11.16 -2.32
N MET A 206 -11.14 -12.33 -2.74
CA MET A 206 -10.92 -12.86 -4.10
C MET A 206 -9.45 -12.78 -4.56
N GLY A 207 -8.51 -13.15 -3.68
CA GLY A 207 -7.08 -13.16 -3.96
C GLY A 207 -6.38 -11.81 -3.84
N VAL A 208 -7.09 -10.75 -3.46
CA VAL A 208 -6.56 -9.39 -3.40
C VAL A 208 -6.47 -8.93 -1.94
N ARG A 209 -5.32 -8.37 -1.54
CA ARG A 209 -5.14 -7.75 -0.22
C ARG A 209 -6.09 -6.57 -0.07
N THR A 210 -6.82 -6.52 1.05
CA THR A 210 -7.82 -5.48 1.34
C THR A 210 -7.94 -5.29 2.85
N GLY A 211 -8.77 -4.32 3.30
CA GLY A 211 -9.01 -4.13 4.72
C GLY A 211 -7.75 -3.73 5.48
N SER A 212 -7.50 -4.37 6.61
CA SER A 212 -6.33 -4.07 7.45
C SER A 212 -5.23 -5.10 7.24
N GLY A 213 -3.98 -4.63 7.17
CA GLY A 213 -2.85 -5.51 7.00
C GLY A 213 -1.53 -4.94 7.52
N ARG A 214 -0.59 -5.85 7.74
CA ARG A 214 0.80 -5.57 8.10
C ARG A 214 1.72 -6.15 7.03
N MET A 215 2.60 -5.33 6.48
CA MET A 215 3.66 -5.72 5.56
C MET A 215 5.01 -5.54 6.25
N THR A 216 5.80 -6.59 6.27
CA THR A 216 7.20 -6.54 6.69
C THR A 216 8.08 -6.71 5.46
N PHE A 217 9.03 -5.80 5.26
CA PHE A 217 9.95 -5.80 4.14
C PHE A 217 11.29 -6.44 4.53
N PRO A 218 12.09 -6.94 3.56
CA PRO A 218 13.37 -7.58 3.83
C PRO A 218 14.41 -6.67 4.50
N ASP A 219 14.31 -5.35 4.29
CA ASP A 219 15.17 -4.36 4.93
C ASP A 219 14.80 -4.09 6.41
N GLY A 220 13.74 -4.74 6.92
CA GLY A 220 13.23 -4.58 8.27
C GLY A 220 12.19 -3.47 8.41
N SER A 221 11.88 -2.73 7.36
CA SER A 221 10.79 -1.76 7.40
C SER A 221 9.43 -2.45 7.53
N VAL A 222 8.46 -1.76 8.11
CA VAL A 222 7.14 -2.30 8.41
C VAL A 222 6.06 -1.28 8.08
N TYR A 223 5.05 -1.71 7.34
CA TYR A 223 3.80 -0.96 7.16
C TYR A 223 2.67 -1.66 7.92
N GLU A 224 1.87 -0.88 8.64
CA GLU A 224 0.64 -1.31 9.29
C GLU A 224 -0.48 -0.33 8.94
N GLY A 225 -1.54 -0.80 8.29
CA GLY A 225 -2.63 0.09 7.87
C GLY A 225 -3.59 -0.52 6.88
N GLY A 226 -4.34 0.36 6.21
CA GLY A 226 -5.36 -0.01 5.25
C GLY A 226 -4.79 -0.47 3.91
N TYR A 227 -5.52 -1.38 3.26
CA TYR A 227 -5.28 -1.87 1.92
C TYR A 227 -6.57 -1.81 1.09
N LEU A 228 -6.43 -1.42 -0.16
CA LEU A 228 -7.50 -1.44 -1.16
C LEU A 228 -6.91 -1.89 -2.50
N ASN A 229 -7.50 -2.93 -3.11
CA ASN A 229 -7.04 -3.48 -4.39
C ASN A 229 -5.54 -3.84 -4.39
N GLY A 230 -5.02 -4.38 -3.28
CA GLY A 230 -3.63 -4.80 -3.13
C GLY A 230 -2.65 -3.68 -2.81
N GLN A 231 -3.07 -2.43 -2.74
CA GLN A 231 -2.26 -1.24 -2.48
C GLN A 231 -2.56 -0.64 -1.11
N ARG A 232 -1.55 -0.01 -0.48
CA ARG A 232 -1.74 0.76 0.77
C ARG A 232 -2.72 1.90 0.50
N SER A 233 -3.74 2.01 1.36
CA SER A 233 -4.83 2.99 1.20
C SER A 233 -5.50 3.27 2.55
N GLY A 234 -6.01 4.49 2.76
CA GLY A 234 -6.56 4.92 4.04
C GLY A 234 -5.47 5.22 5.06
N GLU A 235 -5.78 5.11 6.33
CA GLU A 235 -4.83 5.36 7.40
C GLU A 235 -3.79 4.24 7.53
N GLY A 236 -2.53 4.63 7.77
CA GLY A 236 -1.47 3.67 7.97
C GLY A 236 -0.19 4.27 8.53
N THR A 237 0.62 3.42 9.15
CA THR A 237 1.95 3.77 9.68
C THR A 237 3.02 2.96 8.96
N GLN A 238 3.97 3.65 8.36
CA GLN A 238 5.20 3.08 7.83
C GLN A 238 6.35 3.40 8.80
N ARG A 239 7.06 2.37 9.23
CA ARG A 239 8.35 2.49 9.93
C ARG A 239 9.43 2.05 8.97
N PHE A 240 10.41 2.89 8.74
CA PHE A 240 11.51 2.62 7.83
C PHE A 240 12.69 1.98 8.56
N ALA A 241 13.55 1.30 7.82
CA ALA A 241 14.73 0.61 8.38
C ALA A 241 15.74 1.56 9.03
N ASP A 242 15.80 2.81 8.58
CA ASP A 242 16.65 3.87 9.13
C ASP A 242 16.08 4.53 10.41
N GLY A 243 14.92 4.06 10.89
CA GLY A 243 14.24 4.60 12.07
C GLY A 243 13.22 5.69 11.76
N ALA A 244 13.14 6.19 10.54
CA ALA A 244 12.11 7.13 10.13
C ALA A 244 10.72 6.51 10.27
N ALA A 245 9.70 7.35 10.46
CA ALA A 245 8.32 6.90 10.51
C ALA A 245 7.38 7.89 9.82
N TYR A 246 6.37 7.36 9.16
CA TYR A 246 5.24 8.13 8.65
C TYR A 246 3.95 7.55 9.19
N THR A 247 3.07 8.39 9.70
CA THR A 247 1.72 8.02 10.11
C THR A 247 0.74 9.00 9.47
N GLY A 248 -0.22 8.50 8.71
CA GLY A 248 -1.20 9.32 8.02
C GLY A 248 -1.88 8.59 6.88
N GLU A 249 -2.46 9.37 5.98
CA GLU A 249 -3.26 8.87 4.87
C GLU A 249 -2.38 8.33 3.73
N TRP A 250 -2.86 7.27 3.10
CA TRP A 250 -2.26 6.59 1.96
C TRP A 250 -3.26 6.46 0.82
N ARG A 251 -2.78 6.55 -0.40
CA ARG A 251 -3.56 6.31 -1.61
C ARG A 251 -2.65 5.71 -2.70
N ASN A 252 -3.02 4.52 -3.19
CA ASN A 252 -2.29 3.82 -4.25
C ASN A 252 -0.78 3.71 -3.93
N ASP A 253 -0.45 3.19 -2.73
CA ASP A 253 0.91 2.98 -2.21
C ASP A 253 1.71 4.26 -1.91
N ARG A 254 1.12 5.45 -2.00
CA ARG A 254 1.77 6.74 -1.78
C ARG A 254 1.18 7.46 -0.58
N ARG A 255 2.01 8.21 0.14
CA ARG A 255 1.56 9.15 1.17
C ARG A 255 0.70 10.22 0.52
N ASN A 256 -0.47 10.45 1.08
CA ASN A 256 -1.47 11.37 0.53
C ASN A 256 -2.30 11.95 1.68
N GLY A 257 -2.94 13.10 1.50
CA GLY A 257 -3.74 13.68 2.58
C GLY A 257 -2.89 14.17 3.75
N HIS A 258 -3.43 14.14 4.94
CA HIS A 258 -2.71 14.56 6.16
C HIS A 258 -1.79 13.46 6.69
N GLY A 259 -0.60 13.84 7.16
CA GLY A 259 0.30 12.89 7.79
C GLY A 259 1.46 13.52 8.53
N VAL A 260 1.97 12.76 9.50
CA VAL A 260 3.13 13.13 10.32
C VAL A 260 4.31 12.24 9.93
N TYR A 261 5.41 12.87 9.59
CA TYR A 261 6.69 12.21 9.32
C TYR A 261 7.69 12.59 10.41
N THR A 262 8.43 11.59 10.89
CA THR A 262 9.57 11.76 11.80
C THR A 262 10.82 11.26 11.08
N SER A 263 11.90 12.03 11.10
CA SER A 263 13.18 11.63 10.51
C SER A 263 13.80 10.43 11.22
N GLY A 264 14.65 9.67 10.52
CA GLY A 264 15.28 8.46 11.05
C GLY A 264 16.21 8.70 12.22
N ASP A 265 16.86 9.85 12.24
CA ASP A 265 17.68 10.32 13.35
C ASP A 265 16.85 10.89 14.52
N GLY A 266 15.53 11.00 14.35
CA GLY A 266 14.62 11.59 15.33
C GLY A 266 14.75 13.10 15.50
N ASN A 267 15.55 13.79 14.68
CA ASN A 267 15.87 15.19 14.90
C ASN A 267 14.79 16.18 14.48
N TRP A 268 13.91 15.79 13.56
CA TRP A 268 12.84 16.65 13.11
C TRP A 268 11.56 15.89 12.77
N THR A 269 10.45 16.60 12.83
CA THR A 269 9.14 16.12 12.43
C THR A 269 8.52 17.07 11.41
N PHE A 270 7.72 16.50 10.51
CA PHE A 270 6.83 17.25 9.63
C PHE A 270 5.39 16.79 9.87
N ASP A 271 4.50 17.72 10.11
CA ASP A 271 3.06 17.52 10.30
C ASP A 271 2.33 18.40 9.26
N GLY A 272 1.67 17.77 8.28
CA GLY A 272 1.06 18.53 7.19
C GLY A 272 0.50 17.68 6.07
N GLN A 273 0.26 18.36 4.95
CA GLN A 273 -0.35 17.77 3.76
C GLN A 273 0.68 17.09 2.85
N TRP A 274 0.26 15.99 2.26
CA TRP A 274 1.02 15.17 1.33
C TRP A 274 0.25 14.90 0.05
N VAL A 275 0.91 14.93 -1.08
CA VAL A 275 0.38 14.54 -2.39
C VAL A 275 1.43 13.69 -3.10
N ASP A 276 1.09 12.43 -3.40
CA ASP A 276 1.96 11.50 -4.12
C ASP A 276 3.40 11.46 -3.57
N ASP A 277 3.55 11.22 -2.25
CA ASP A 277 4.80 11.14 -1.48
C ASP A 277 5.53 12.46 -1.24
N LYS A 278 5.02 13.59 -1.70
CA LYS A 278 5.61 14.92 -1.52
C LYS A 278 4.83 15.75 -0.51
N ARG A 279 5.53 16.56 0.26
CA ARG A 279 4.92 17.60 1.08
C ARG A 279 4.29 18.65 0.15
N GLU A 280 3.03 18.93 0.36
CA GLU A 280 2.23 19.84 -0.46
C GLU A 280 1.23 20.59 0.42
N GLY A 281 0.94 21.89 0.13
CA GLY A 281 0.02 22.67 0.96
C GLY A 281 0.58 23.03 2.31
N GLN A 282 -0.29 23.24 3.30
CA GLN A 282 0.12 23.69 4.64
C GLN A 282 0.83 22.58 5.43
N GLY A 283 1.91 22.95 6.12
CA GLY A 283 2.63 22.05 6.98
C GLY A 283 3.45 22.75 8.05
N ARG A 284 3.77 22.00 9.08
CA ARG A 284 4.64 22.39 10.19
C ARG A 284 5.83 21.45 10.25
N MET A 285 7.03 21.99 10.12
CA MET A 285 8.27 21.27 10.36
C MET A 285 8.88 21.79 11.66
N THR A 286 9.22 20.87 12.55
CA THR A 286 9.78 21.21 13.87
C THR A 286 11.05 20.39 14.11
N GLU A 287 12.14 21.05 14.45
CA GLU A 287 13.31 20.40 15.04
C GLU A 287 13.04 20.06 16.50
N ILE A 288 13.33 18.80 16.90
CA ILE A 288 13.04 18.31 18.27
C ILE A 288 13.86 19.06 19.31
N SER A 289 15.04 19.56 18.95
CA SER A 289 15.82 20.47 19.80
C SER A 289 15.06 21.75 20.17
N GLY A 290 13.95 22.07 19.47
CA GLY A 290 13.25 23.33 19.56
C GLY A 290 13.98 24.50 18.92
N ALA A 291 15.12 24.25 18.27
CA ALA A 291 15.93 25.31 17.68
C ALA A 291 15.27 25.98 16.47
N TYR A 292 14.33 25.25 15.83
CA TYR A 292 13.69 25.74 14.61
C TYR A 292 12.28 25.14 14.43
N THR A 293 11.31 26.01 14.12
CA THR A 293 9.98 25.56 13.66
C THR A 293 9.56 26.40 12.46
N TYR A 294 9.24 25.75 11.37
CA TYR A 294 8.62 26.36 10.18
C TYR A 294 7.12 26.03 10.16
N ILE A 295 6.30 27.03 9.88
CA ILE A 295 4.84 26.90 9.70
C ILE A 295 4.47 27.65 8.42
N GLY A 296 4.06 26.91 7.40
CA GLY A 296 3.74 27.52 6.12
C GLY A 296 3.51 26.50 5.00
N PRO A 297 3.24 26.98 3.80
CA PRO A 297 2.97 26.11 2.67
C PRO A 297 4.23 25.49 2.09
N TYR A 298 4.02 24.31 1.49
CA TYR A 298 4.98 23.55 0.71
C TYR A 298 4.45 23.34 -0.70
N VAL A 299 5.35 23.33 -1.67
CA VAL A 299 5.08 22.97 -3.06
C VAL A 299 6.20 22.02 -3.50
N ASN A 300 5.84 20.79 -3.89
CA ASN A 300 6.81 19.76 -4.31
C ASN A 300 7.98 19.58 -3.32
N ASP A 301 7.70 19.37 -2.03
CA ASP A 301 8.68 19.23 -0.92
C ASP A 301 9.44 20.49 -0.52
N GLN A 302 9.28 21.60 -1.21
CA GLN A 302 9.97 22.86 -0.92
C GLN A 302 9.07 23.85 -0.21
N ARG A 303 9.60 24.59 0.76
CA ARG A 303 8.91 25.69 1.42
C ARG A 303 8.62 26.77 0.37
N HIS A 304 7.36 27.21 0.29
CA HIS A 304 6.93 28.17 -0.72
C HIS A 304 5.76 29.00 -0.23
N GLY A 305 5.77 30.34 -0.44
CA GLY A 305 4.70 31.23 -0.01
C GLY A 305 4.90 31.81 1.39
N PRO A 306 3.89 32.49 1.94
CA PRO A 306 3.98 33.16 3.23
C PRO A 306 4.06 32.16 4.39
N ALA A 307 5.04 32.36 5.25
CA ALA A 307 5.32 31.45 6.36
C ALA A 307 5.72 32.18 7.67
N THR A 308 5.67 31.45 8.76
CA THR A 308 6.22 31.84 10.05
C THR A 308 7.33 30.88 10.42
N VAL A 309 8.47 31.43 10.83
CA VAL A 309 9.60 30.67 11.40
C VAL A 309 9.80 31.09 12.84
N GLN A 310 9.82 30.13 13.74
CA GLN A 310 10.15 30.33 15.16
C GLN A 310 11.54 29.77 15.43
N PHE A 311 12.40 30.55 16.01
CA PHE A 311 13.76 30.15 16.40
C PHE A 311 13.82 29.88 17.90
N GLY A 312 14.69 28.96 18.32
CA GLY A 312 14.83 28.56 19.71
C GLY A 312 15.33 29.67 20.63
N ASP A 313 15.92 30.73 20.11
CA ASP A 313 16.29 31.94 20.86
C ASP A 313 15.11 32.92 21.06
N GLY A 314 13.90 32.55 20.65
CA GLY A 314 12.68 33.33 20.81
C GLY A 314 12.41 34.32 19.68
N ARG A 315 13.26 34.39 18.66
CA ARG A 315 12.98 35.19 17.46
C ARG A 315 11.84 34.56 16.65
N ILE A 316 11.04 35.40 16.01
CA ILE A 316 9.98 34.98 15.08
C ILE A 316 10.15 35.75 13.78
N PHE A 317 10.30 35.03 12.69
CA PHE A 317 10.28 35.58 11.34
C PHE A 317 8.92 35.32 10.68
N ARG A 318 8.37 36.31 9.98
CA ARG A 318 7.19 36.19 9.11
C ARG A 318 7.52 36.77 7.74
N GLY A 319 7.40 35.95 6.69
CA GLY A 319 7.70 36.38 5.33
C GLY A 319 7.62 35.25 4.32
N PRO A 320 7.75 35.56 3.03
CA PRO A 320 7.62 34.58 1.98
C PRO A 320 8.90 33.73 1.80
N PHE A 321 8.63 32.52 1.33
CA PHE A 321 9.63 31.59 0.82
C PHE A 321 9.40 31.30 -0.64
N VAL A 322 10.46 31.11 -1.40
CA VAL A 322 10.44 30.67 -2.77
C VAL A 322 11.47 29.55 -2.92
N ASN A 323 11.01 28.32 -3.17
CA ASN A 323 11.87 27.14 -3.34
C ASN A 323 12.91 27.00 -2.22
N ASP A 324 12.44 26.91 -0.97
CA ASP A 324 13.22 26.83 0.28
C ASP A 324 14.00 28.10 0.67
N VAL A 325 14.08 29.10 -0.17
CA VAL A 325 14.81 30.35 0.11
C VAL A 325 13.84 31.40 0.61
N GLN A 326 14.13 31.93 1.81
CA GLN A 326 13.42 33.08 2.33
C GLN A 326 13.89 34.34 1.61
N THR A 327 12.98 35.10 1.01
CA THR A 327 13.29 36.29 0.21
C THR A 327 12.13 37.29 0.22
N GLY A 328 12.44 38.58 -0.06
CA GLY A 328 11.42 39.63 -0.17
C GLY A 328 10.96 40.22 1.16
N PRO A 329 9.80 40.89 1.17
CA PRO A 329 9.33 41.63 2.36
C PRO A 329 8.97 40.68 3.51
N GLY A 330 9.41 41.03 4.71
CA GLY A 330 9.18 40.24 5.90
C GLY A 330 9.26 41.05 7.19
N GLU A 331 9.02 40.36 8.29
CA GLU A 331 9.12 40.88 9.66
C GLU A 331 9.91 39.90 10.53
N LEU A 332 10.92 40.40 11.21
CA LEU A 332 11.66 39.69 12.24
C LEU A 332 11.41 40.33 13.61
N THR A 333 10.81 39.59 14.51
CA THR A 333 10.55 40.02 15.91
C THR A 333 11.54 39.29 16.82
N PHE A 334 12.16 40.04 17.72
CA PHE A 334 13.11 39.52 18.72
C PHE A 334 12.40 39.32 20.07
N SER A 335 13.00 38.53 20.95
CA SER A 335 12.46 38.25 22.29
C SER A 335 12.40 39.47 23.20
N ASP A 336 13.22 40.50 22.94
CA ASP A 336 13.21 41.80 23.64
C ASP A 336 12.13 42.77 23.15
N GLY A 337 11.29 42.36 22.18
CA GLY A 337 10.26 43.16 21.56
C GLY A 337 10.73 44.03 20.39
N ARG A 338 12.00 44.01 20.06
CA ARG A 338 12.54 44.69 18.89
C ARG A 338 12.01 44.02 17.63
N ARG A 339 11.69 44.82 16.58
CA ARG A 339 11.12 44.36 15.33
C ARG A 339 11.85 44.98 14.13
N ILE A 340 12.19 44.18 13.14
CA ILE A 340 12.68 44.67 11.85
C ILE A 340 11.68 44.30 10.77
N THR A 341 11.23 45.31 10.00
CA THR A 341 10.30 45.12 8.87
C THR A 341 10.94 45.67 7.60
N GLY A 342 10.94 44.92 6.53
CA GLY A 342 11.57 45.31 5.26
C GLY A 342 11.91 44.15 4.40
N GLU A 343 12.92 44.31 3.54
CA GLU A 343 13.43 43.25 2.66
C GLU A 343 14.33 42.29 3.44
N PHE A 344 14.20 41.02 3.14
CA PHE A 344 14.97 39.93 3.76
C PHE A 344 15.55 38.98 2.72
N LEU A 345 16.69 38.41 3.04
CA LEU A 345 17.30 37.30 2.35
C LEU A 345 17.87 36.34 3.39
N ASP A 346 17.53 35.04 3.30
CA ASP A 346 18.01 34.00 4.22
C ASP A 346 17.88 34.40 5.71
N HIS A 347 16.66 34.84 6.11
CA HIS A 347 16.28 35.31 7.46
C HIS A 347 17.08 36.53 7.98
N ARG A 348 17.82 37.22 7.11
CA ARG A 348 18.58 38.42 7.45
C ARG A 348 18.04 39.62 6.75
N PRO A 349 17.92 40.77 7.42
CA PRO A 349 17.59 42.04 6.74
C PRO A 349 18.53 42.27 5.56
N HIS A 350 17.96 42.52 4.37
CA HIS A 350 18.67 42.78 3.15
C HIS A 350 17.91 43.81 2.30
N GLY A 351 18.53 44.91 1.93
CA GLY A 351 17.81 46.01 1.29
C GLY A 351 17.26 47.02 2.31
N GLN A 352 16.21 47.71 1.94
CA GLN A 352 15.54 48.69 2.80
C GLN A 352 14.77 48.01 3.91
N ALA A 353 15.03 48.40 5.16
CA ALA A 353 14.23 47.95 6.29
C ALA A 353 14.15 49.00 7.41
N VAL A 354 13.17 48.82 8.27
CA VAL A 354 12.93 49.67 9.45
C VAL A 354 13.03 48.79 10.70
N GLU A 355 13.93 49.16 11.60
CA GLU A 355 14.00 48.58 12.94
C GLU A 355 13.19 49.46 13.90
N GLN A 356 12.30 48.82 14.67
CA GLN A 356 11.56 49.42 15.76
C GLN A 356 11.99 48.79 17.07
N SER A 357 12.24 49.63 18.09
CA SER A 357 12.61 49.20 19.43
C SER A 357 12.03 50.17 20.48
N SER A 358 12.20 49.86 21.76
CA SER A 358 11.85 50.76 22.86
C SER A 358 12.63 52.09 22.83
N SER A 359 13.79 52.09 22.18
CA SER A 359 14.61 53.32 22.02
C SER A 359 14.22 54.18 20.84
N GLY A 360 13.38 53.70 19.92
CA GLY A 360 12.93 54.43 18.75
C GLY A 360 12.90 53.59 17.48
N THR A 361 12.94 54.28 16.32
CA THR A 361 12.94 53.70 14.99
C THR A 361 14.25 53.98 14.25
N LEU A 362 14.75 53.02 13.50
CA LEU A 362 15.90 53.15 12.65
C LEU A 362 15.51 52.71 11.23
N ASN A 363 15.71 53.56 10.25
CA ASN A 363 15.47 53.30 8.84
C ASN A 363 16.80 53.34 8.07
N GLY A 364 17.10 52.29 7.33
CA GLY A 364 18.37 52.17 6.61
C GLY A 364 18.41 51.04 5.60
N VAL A 365 19.60 50.81 5.03
CA VAL A 365 19.86 49.74 4.08
C VAL A 365 20.74 48.70 4.73
N TRP A 366 20.28 47.47 4.71
CA TRP A 366 21.04 46.30 5.22
C TRP A 366 21.63 45.47 4.07
N SER A 367 22.73 44.85 4.33
CA SER A 367 23.31 43.80 3.48
C SER A 367 23.65 42.60 4.36
N ASN A 368 22.92 41.48 4.18
CA ASN A 368 23.08 40.25 4.98
C ASN A 368 23.06 40.50 6.50
N GLY A 369 22.14 41.34 6.99
CA GLY A 369 22.02 41.65 8.39
C GLY A 369 22.96 42.75 8.91
N VAL A 370 23.78 43.32 8.06
CA VAL A 370 24.70 44.40 8.41
C VAL A 370 24.18 45.73 7.84
N LEU A 371 24.02 46.71 8.73
CA LEU A 371 23.55 48.07 8.37
C LEU A 371 24.74 48.89 7.83
N ASN A 372 24.59 49.40 6.61
CA ASN A 372 25.57 50.23 5.96
C ASN A 372 24.94 51.41 5.22
N GLY A 373 25.69 52.48 4.97
CA GLY A 373 25.24 53.63 4.22
C GLY A 373 24.41 54.61 5.01
N LYS A 374 23.48 55.30 4.37
CA LYS A 374 22.67 56.37 4.99
C LYS A 374 21.59 55.78 5.86
N VAL A 375 21.53 56.27 7.11
CA VAL A 375 20.57 55.80 8.14
C VAL A 375 19.89 57.00 8.76
N ARG A 376 18.60 56.83 9.02
CA ARG A 376 17.79 57.77 9.84
C ARG A 376 17.30 57.06 11.09
N VAL A 377 17.60 57.65 12.25
CA VAL A 377 17.12 57.19 13.56
C VAL A 377 16.17 58.25 14.13
N THR A 378 15.01 57.83 14.63
CA THR A 378 14.11 58.67 15.41
C THR A 378 14.04 58.09 16.81
N TYR A 379 14.43 58.88 17.81
CA TYR A 379 14.50 58.42 19.20
C TYR A 379 13.14 58.50 19.90
N ALA A 380 12.81 57.50 20.71
CA ALA A 380 11.55 57.51 21.47
C ALA A 380 11.48 58.66 22.48
N ALA A 381 12.61 59.12 23.02
CA ALA A 381 12.72 60.28 23.90
C ALA A 381 12.63 61.63 23.16
N GLY A 382 12.47 61.60 21.85
CA GLY A 382 12.47 62.79 20.98
C GLY A 382 13.84 63.06 20.36
N GLY A 383 13.81 63.81 19.22
CA GLY A 383 14.98 64.08 18.42
C GLY A 383 15.23 62.95 17.38
N SER A 384 16.29 63.13 16.56
CA SER A 384 16.63 62.18 15.50
C SER A 384 18.11 62.28 15.15
N PHE A 385 18.62 61.23 14.49
CA PHE A 385 19.91 61.21 13.85
C PHE A 385 19.75 60.88 12.37
N GLU A 386 20.51 61.54 11.51
CA GLU A 386 20.69 61.16 10.12
C GLU A 386 22.15 61.20 9.75
N GLY A 387 22.71 60.10 9.26
CA GLY A 387 24.14 59.99 8.98
C GLY A 387 24.54 58.68 8.33
N LEU A 388 25.85 58.50 8.24
CA LEU A 388 26.41 57.27 7.64
C LEU A 388 26.72 56.23 8.70
N TYR A 389 26.40 54.97 8.38
CA TYR A 389 26.76 53.79 9.12
C TYR A 389 27.71 52.89 8.28
N LYS A 390 28.62 52.23 8.97
CA LYS A 390 29.43 51.14 8.46
C LYS A 390 29.51 50.06 9.53
N ASP A 391 29.25 48.84 9.13
CA ASP A 391 29.28 47.67 9.99
C ASP A 391 28.44 47.84 11.29
N ASN A 392 27.20 48.31 11.15
CA ASN A 392 26.22 48.61 12.22
C ASN A 392 26.62 49.78 13.18
N LYS A 393 27.63 50.54 12.84
CA LYS A 393 28.13 51.66 13.67
C LYS A 393 28.06 52.96 12.90
N ARG A 394 27.77 54.06 13.59
CA ARG A 394 27.89 55.40 13.01
C ARG A 394 29.35 55.62 12.56
N ASN A 395 29.51 55.98 11.28
CA ASN A 395 30.83 56.13 10.70
C ASN A 395 30.74 57.08 9.47
N GLY A 396 31.32 58.24 9.62
CA GLY A 396 31.20 59.32 8.67
C GLY A 396 30.36 60.52 9.17
N PRO A 397 30.01 61.48 8.30
CA PRO A 397 29.24 62.63 8.67
C PRO A 397 27.82 62.23 9.14
N GLY A 398 27.34 62.93 10.18
CA GLY A 398 25.99 62.73 10.69
C GLY A 398 25.47 63.96 11.45
N THR A 399 24.16 64.15 11.46
CA THR A 399 23.45 65.20 12.09
C THR A 399 22.49 64.65 13.12
N ASP A 400 22.68 65.01 14.40
CA ASP A 400 21.70 64.83 15.47
C ASP A 400 20.74 66.03 15.50
N VAL A 401 19.47 65.82 15.58
CA VAL A 401 18.44 66.81 15.90
C VAL A 401 18.01 66.56 17.35
N LEU A 402 18.22 67.56 18.20
CA LEU A 402 17.91 67.46 19.62
C LEU A 402 16.46 67.80 19.89
N THR A 403 16.00 67.53 21.11
CA THR A 403 14.59 67.78 21.55
C THR A 403 14.24 69.27 21.60
N ASP A 404 15.24 70.14 21.76
CA ASP A 404 15.10 71.61 21.73
C ASP A 404 15.05 72.15 20.29
N GLY A 405 15.12 71.30 19.25
CA GLY A 405 15.15 71.68 17.86
C GLY A 405 16.53 72.07 17.33
N SER A 406 17.55 72.15 18.18
CA SER A 406 18.91 72.37 17.71
C SER A 406 19.49 71.20 16.97
N ARG A 407 20.46 71.44 16.05
CA ARG A 407 21.13 70.38 15.26
C ARG A 407 22.62 70.33 15.62
N GLU A 408 23.12 69.09 15.73
CA GLU A 408 24.56 68.88 15.92
C GLU A 408 25.15 68.12 14.73
N GLU A 409 26.02 68.75 13.96
CA GLU A 409 26.73 68.20 12.84
C GLU A 409 28.11 67.71 13.29
N CYS A 410 28.34 66.36 13.26
CA CYS A 410 29.61 65.75 13.70
C CYS A 410 30.08 64.75 12.70
N ASN A 411 31.37 64.43 12.70
CA ASN A 411 31.89 63.19 12.14
C ASN A 411 31.89 62.10 13.23
N TRP A 412 31.72 60.86 12.79
CA TRP A 412 31.67 59.65 13.64
C TRP A 412 32.66 58.65 13.15
N ILE A 413 33.34 57.97 14.07
CA ILE A 413 34.19 56.79 13.80
C ILE A 413 33.76 55.73 14.82
N ASN A 414 33.19 54.61 14.36
CA ASN A 414 32.74 53.50 15.20
C ASN A 414 31.94 53.94 16.43
N ASP A 415 30.85 54.73 16.21
CA ASP A 415 29.97 55.31 17.22
C ASP A 415 30.60 56.41 18.14
N VAL A 416 31.84 56.78 17.91
CA VAL A 416 32.52 57.81 18.65
C VAL A 416 32.49 59.12 17.88
N ARG A 417 31.93 60.18 18.49
CA ARG A 417 31.98 61.52 17.93
C ARG A 417 33.41 62.03 17.81
N GLN A 418 33.74 62.57 16.64
CA GLN A 418 35.01 63.26 16.40
C GLN A 418 34.82 64.76 16.56
N THR A 419 35.80 65.44 17.07
CA THR A 419 35.79 66.88 17.29
C THR A 419 36.63 67.62 16.24
N PRO A 420 36.24 68.87 15.82
CA PRO A 420 35.12 69.64 16.35
C PRO A 420 33.75 69.22 15.78
N CYS A 421 32.66 69.47 16.52
CA CYS A 421 31.28 69.45 16.04
C CYS A 421 30.77 70.88 15.86
N VAL A 422 29.71 71.05 15.03
CA VAL A 422 29.01 72.33 14.88
C VAL A 422 27.62 72.15 15.40
N ARG A 423 27.23 72.97 16.40
CA ARG A 423 25.84 73.05 16.87
C ARG A 423 25.15 74.25 16.19
N ILE A 424 23.96 74.02 15.68
CA ILE A 424 23.09 75.02 15.05
C ILE A 424 21.85 75.17 15.96
N THR A 425 21.68 76.33 16.58
CA THR A 425 20.51 76.59 17.43
C THR A 425 19.23 76.70 16.60
N PRO A 426 18.01 76.66 17.21
CA PRO A 426 16.74 76.83 16.51
C PRO A 426 16.69 78.13 15.73
N GLU A 427 17.35 79.21 16.23
CA GLU A 427 17.45 80.51 15.56
C GLU A 427 18.49 80.59 14.47
N GLY A 428 19.21 79.44 14.16
CA GLY A 428 20.19 79.35 13.08
C GLY A 428 21.63 79.74 13.46
N LYS A 429 21.94 80.02 14.72
CA LYS A 429 23.28 80.37 15.14
C LYS A 429 24.20 79.15 15.11
N ARG A 430 25.31 79.19 14.42
CA ARG A 430 26.34 78.16 14.37
C ARG A 430 27.41 78.33 15.43
N ILE A 431 27.67 77.30 16.23
CA ILE A 431 28.62 77.28 17.32
C ILE A 431 29.50 76.03 17.18
N GLU A 432 30.81 76.21 16.97
CA GLU A 432 31.75 75.10 17.02
C GLU A 432 32.03 74.74 18.47
N TYR A 433 31.99 73.43 18.79
CA TYR A 433 32.16 72.97 20.14
C TYR A 433 32.79 71.59 20.20
N ARG A 434 33.23 71.20 21.40
CA ARG A 434 33.75 69.89 21.70
C ARG A 434 32.80 69.16 22.64
N PRO A 435 31.98 68.17 22.12
CA PRO A 435 31.11 67.43 23.00
C PRO A 435 31.90 66.59 24.01
N PRO A 436 31.35 66.37 25.21
CA PRO A 436 31.95 65.48 26.22
C PRO A 436 32.15 64.10 25.62
N GLY A 437 33.36 63.49 25.76
CA GLY A 437 33.68 62.15 25.21
C GLY A 437 34.11 62.09 23.76
N GLY A 438 34.15 63.22 23.02
CA GLY A 438 34.65 63.28 21.66
C GLY A 438 36.15 63.06 21.59
N ARG A 439 36.63 62.22 20.64
CA ARG A 439 38.06 62.06 20.38
C ARG A 439 38.51 63.02 19.26
N ARG A 440 39.78 63.48 19.35
CA ARG A 440 40.40 64.21 18.21
C ARG A 440 40.54 63.24 17.03
N GLY A 441 40.04 63.63 15.88
CA GLY A 441 40.23 62.94 14.59
C GLY A 441 41.64 63.22 14.07
#